data_d2f006027185fa52f1131610ba7ba9c2
#
_entry.id   d2f006027185fa52f1131610ba7ba9c2
#
_cell.length_a   1.000
_cell.length_b   1.000
_cell.length_c   1.000
_cell.angle_alpha   90.00
_cell.angle_beta   90.00
_cell.angle_gamma   90.00
#
_symmetry.space_group_name_H-M   'P 1'
#
loop_
_entity.id
_entity.type
_entity.pdbx_description
1 polymer ?
#
loop_
_entity_poly.entity_id
_entity_poly.type
_entity_poly.pdbx_seq_one_letter_code
_entity_poly.pdbx_strand_id
1 'polypeptide(L)'
;MGIFGKKKVVIEENAESHDDVRKENKEGAMDDVAPKVDGKLDMVIAFDTTGSMASYIGAVRNEVADLIPRLFKDNEDLRLGIVAFGDYCDMESAQVFGKAYQCIMPTNNENDLIKFVWESRDTSGGDGDEFYELVLKKIVDETPWREGSTRSILLISDADPHPLGYTYEDIVVGNQIDWRDVAKKAASMKIKVDTVTITDASWYRELSAMTNGVSVPFHSGYKTSRLVEASVSARGSMAAKMKFDRMMEECDDVEMRAVFNSYKKERDEEDLDF
;
A
#
# COMPACT_ATOMS: atom_id res chain seq x y z
N MET A 1 -30.59 14.96 -41.09
CA MET A 1 -31.41 15.88 -40.26
C MET A 1 -32.06 15.05 -39.19
N GLY A 2 -31.55 15.13 -37.96
CA GLY A 2 -32.08 14.38 -36.83
C GLY A 2 -31.46 14.95 -35.56
N ILE A 3 -32.24 15.76 -34.87
CA ILE A 3 -31.87 16.54 -33.69
C ILE A 3 -32.00 15.64 -32.46
N PHE A 4 -30.93 15.39 -31.74
CA PHE A 4 -31.01 14.75 -30.43
C PHE A 4 -31.02 15.80 -29.33
N GLY A 5 -32.18 15.92 -28.67
CA GLY A 5 -32.43 16.84 -27.57
C GLY A 5 -31.73 16.35 -26.27
N LYS A 6 -31.04 17.28 -25.64
CA LYS A 6 -30.50 17.10 -24.27
C LYS A 6 -31.65 17.18 -23.26
N LYS A 7 -31.86 16.14 -22.48
CA LYS A 7 -32.71 16.18 -21.28
C LYS A 7 -31.94 16.77 -20.11
N LYS A 8 -32.35 17.96 -19.65
CA LYS A 8 -31.98 18.54 -18.35
C LYS A 8 -32.81 17.86 -17.26
N VAL A 9 -32.17 17.31 -16.26
CA VAL A 9 -32.83 16.90 -15.02
C VAL A 9 -32.78 18.08 -14.05
N VAL A 10 -33.94 18.59 -13.71
CA VAL A 10 -34.14 19.62 -12.66
C VAL A 10 -34.49 18.85 -11.38
N ILE A 11 -33.73 19.08 -10.31
CA ILE A 11 -34.08 18.60 -8.98
C ILE A 11 -34.73 19.77 -8.24
N GLU A 12 -35.99 19.62 -7.91
CA GLU A 12 -36.74 20.58 -7.08
C GLU A 12 -36.40 20.35 -5.61
N GLU A 13 -36.06 21.45 -4.95
CA GLU A 13 -36.00 21.55 -3.48
C GLU A 13 -37.41 21.61 -2.90
N ASN A 14 -37.72 20.73 -1.95
CA ASN A 14 -38.84 20.92 -1.04
C ASN A 14 -38.30 21.15 0.37
N ALA A 15 -38.46 22.35 0.83
CA ALA A 15 -38.29 22.74 2.20
C ALA A 15 -39.62 22.51 2.95
N GLU A 16 -39.63 21.71 4.00
CA GLU A 16 -40.61 21.77 5.06
C GLU A 16 -39.94 21.61 6.43
N SER A 17 -40.15 22.63 7.24
CA SER A 17 -39.74 22.77 8.62
C SER A 17 -40.63 21.93 9.55
N HIS A 18 -40.02 21.21 10.49
CA HIS A 18 -40.64 21.01 11.82
C HIS A 18 -39.55 20.81 12.88
N ASP A 19 -39.53 21.72 13.83
CA ASP A 19 -38.88 21.63 15.13
C ASP A 19 -39.39 20.39 15.88
N ASP A 20 -38.52 19.53 16.30
CA ASP A 20 -38.74 18.70 17.49
C ASP A 20 -37.42 18.37 18.20
N VAL A 21 -37.26 18.91 19.38
CA VAL A 21 -36.10 18.75 20.27
C VAL A 21 -36.15 17.36 20.89
N ARG A 22 -35.34 16.43 20.39
CA ARG A 22 -34.96 15.24 21.12
C ARG A 22 -33.46 15.18 21.35
N LYS A 23 -33.09 15.38 22.60
CA LYS A 23 -31.78 15.05 23.12
C LYS A 23 -31.57 13.53 22.98
N GLU A 24 -30.86 13.09 21.99
CA GLU A 24 -30.31 11.73 21.95
C GLU A 24 -28.85 11.75 22.39
N ASN A 25 -28.61 10.97 23.42
CA ASN A 25 -27.27 10.66 23.91
C ASN A 25 -26.45 10.06 22.75
N LYS A 26 -25.39 10.77 22.34
CA LYS A 26 -24.32 10.16 21.55
C LYS A 26 -23.46 9.30 22.48
N GLU A 27 -23.88 8.07 22.71
CA GLU A 27 -22.95 7.01 23.04
C GLU A 27 -22.09 6.79 21.79
N GLY A 28 -20.78 7.04 21.94
CA GLY A 28 -19.81 6.78 20.87
C GLY A 28 -19.87 5.30 20.52
N ALA A 29 -20.23 4.99 19.28
CA ALA A 29 -19.98 3.69 18.71
C ALA A 29 -18.45 3.52 18.70
N MET A 30 -17.92 2.78 19.67
CA MET A 30 -16.63 2.13 19.52
C MET A 30 -16.81 1.15 18.37
N ASP A 31 -16.14 1.39 17.26
CA ASP A 31 -16.02 0.39 16.20
C ASP A 31 -15.50 -0.89 16.85
N ASP A 32 -16.36 -1.90 16.89
CA ASP A 32 -16.06 -3.24 17.36
C ASP A 32 -15.11 -3.90 16.33
N VAL A 33 -13.81 -3.52 16.40
CA VAL A 33 -12.79 -4.15 15.57
C VAL A 33 -12.61 -5.56 16.10
N ALA A 34 -13.00 -6.55 15.29
CA ALA A 34 -12.84 -7.96 15.63
C ALA A 34 -11.42 -8.26 16.13
N PRO A 35 -11.26 -9.15 17.12
CA PRO A 35 -9.95 -9.49 17.66
C PRO A 35 -9.04 -10.03 16.56
N LYS A 36 -7.75 -9.63 16.60
CA LYS A 36 -6.72 -10.09 15.67
C LYS A 36 -6.56 -11.61 15.77
N VAL A 37 -6.58 -12.30 14.64
CA VAL A 37 -6.35 -13.75 14.57
C VAL A 37 -4.85 -13.96 14.31
N ASP A 38 -4.18 -14.69 15.22
CA ASP A 38 -2.73 -14.93 15.09
C ASP A 38 -2.38 -15.61 13.76
N GLY A 39 -1.38 -15.07 13.08
CA GLY A 39 -0.89 -15.56 11.80
C GLY A 39 -1.71 -15.20 10.56
N LYS A 40 -2.90 -14.55 10.71
CA LYS A 40 -3.70 -14.11 9.57
C LYS A 40 -3.15 -12.80 9.03
N LEU A 41 -2.55 -12.83 7.84
CA LEU A 41 -1.85 -11.70 7.26
C LEU A 41 -2.36 -11.41 5.84
N ASP A 42 -2.77 -10.17 5.59
CA ASP A 42 -3.02 -9.62 4.26
C ASP A 42 -1.97 -8.56 3.95
N MET A 43 -1.23 -8.75 2.86
CA MET A 43 -0.20 -7.83 2.44
C MET A 43 -0.37 -7.42 0.98
N VAL A 44 -0.03 -6.17 0.66
CA VAL A 44 0.09 -5.68 -0.72
C VAL A 44 1.50 -5.15 -0.92
N ILE A 45 2.20 -5.67 -1.93
CA ILE A 45 3.47 -5.11 -2.41
C ILE A 45 3.16 -4.21 -3.59
N ALA A 46 3.49 -2.93 -3.50
CA ALA A 46 3.32 -1.95 -4.55
C ALA A 46 4.71 -1.48 -5.02
N PHE A 47 4.97 -1.54 -6.32
CA PHE A 47 6.24 -1.07 -6.88
C PHE A 47 6.00 -0.18 -8.08
N ASP A 48 6.79 0.88 -8.11
CA ASP A 48 6.84 1.85 -9.18
C ASP A 48 7.51 1.25 -10.42
N THR A 49 6.96 1.53 -11.60
CA THR A 49 7.43 1.05 -12.90
C THR A 49 7.81 2.17 -13.86
N THR A 50 7.90 3.42 -13.37
CA THR A 50 8.23 4.61 -14.17
C THR A 50 9.67 4.61 -14.67
N GLY A 51 9.98 5.54 -15.56
CA GLY A 51 11.29 5.62 -16.23
C GLY A 51 12.46 5.79 -15.26
N SER A 52 12.28 6.49 -14.14
CA SER A 52 13.28 6.67 -13.09
C SER A 52 13.68 5.34 -12.45
N MET A 53 12.73 4.41 -12.33
CA MET A 53 12.92 3.06 -11.82
C MET A 53 13.59 2.09 -12.80
N ALA A 54 13.81 2.47 -14.07
CA ALA A 54 14.29 1.57 -15.13
C ALA A 54 15.57 0.79 -14.76
N SER A 55 16.47 1.40 -13.99
CA SER A 55 17.70 0.74 -13.53
C SER A 55 17.49 -0.26 -12.40
N TYR A 56 16.35 -0.20 -11.72
CA TYR A 56 16.04 -0.99 -10.51
C TYR A 56 14.94 -2.02 -10.73
N ILE A 57 14.01 -1.76 -11.66
CA ILE A 57 12.80 -2.56 -11.84
C ILE A 57 13.06 -4.05 -12.09
N GLY A 58 14.11 -4.36 -12.85
CA GLY A 58 14.53 -5.75 -13.08
C GLY A 58 14.94 -6.46 -11.79
N ALA A 59 15.70 -5.76 -10.93
CA ALA A 59 16.09 -6.30 -9.62
C ALA A 59 14.88 -6.44 -8.71
N VAL A 60 13.99 -5.43 -8.66
CA VAL A 60 12.74 -5.47 -7.88
C VAL A 60 11.88 -6.67 -8.28
N ARG A 61 11.66 -6.89 -9.59
CA ARG A 61 10.87 -8.03 -10.07
C ARG A 61 11.50 -9.37 -9.70
N ASN A 62 12.80 -9.51 -9.88
CA ASN A 62 13.52 -10.74 -9.48
C ASN A 62 13.36 -11.00 -7.98
N GLU A 63 13.63 -9.98 -7.15
CA GLU A 63 13.56 -10.10 -5.70
C GLU A 63 12.13 -10.41 -5.22
N VAL A 64 11.10 -9.77 -5.77
CA VAL A 64 9.71 -10.04 -5.43
C VAL A 64 9.30 -11.45 -5.86
N ALA A 65 9.66 -11.89 -7.08
CA ALA A 65 9.33 -13.22 -7.56
C ALA A 65 10.01 -14.33 -6.73
N ASP A 66 11.28 -14.15 -6.37
CA ASP A 66 12.03 -15.10 -5.54
C ASP A 66 11.56 -15.14 -4.09
N LEU A 67 10.98 -14.04 -3.62
CA LEU A 67 10.49 -13.89 -2.26
C LEU A 67 9.15 -14.60 -2.03
N ILE A 68 8.24 -14.58 -3.02
CA ILE A 68 6.89 -15.12 -2.90
C ILE A 68 6.85 -16.53 -2.31
N PRO A 69 7.57 -17.53 -2.84
CA PRO A 69 7.53 -18.90 -2.29
C PRO A 69 8.03 -18.98 -0.83
N ARG A 70 8.99 -18.12 -0.46
CA ARG A 70 9.53 -18.09 0.91
C ARG A 70 8.52 -17.52 1.90
N LEU A 71 7.78 -16.49 1.49
CA LEU A 71 6.74 -15.90 2.34
C LEU A 71 5.61 -16.88 2.63
N PHE A 72 5.14 -17.59 1.62
CA PHE A 72 4.06 -18.59 1.79
C PHE A 72 4.50 -19.81 2.59
N LYS A 73 5.78 -20.23 2.44
CA LYS A 73 6.33 -21.35 3.22
C LYS A 73 6.27 -21.10 4.73
N ASP A 74 6.48 -19.87 5.16
CA ASP A 74 6.61 -19.51 6.57
C ASP A 74 5.31 -18.93 7.16
N ASN A 75 4.30 -18.64 6.32
CA ASN A 75 3.04 -18.02 6.72
C ASN A 75 1.85 -18.74 6.07
N GLU A 76 1.26 -19.70 6.78
CA GLU A 76 0.16 -20.54 6.27
C GLU A 76 -1.10 -19.75 5.90
N ASP A 77 -1.40 -18.66 6.62
CA ASP A 77 -2.59 -17.82 6.39
C ASP A 77 -2.22 -16.44 5.81
N LEU A 78 -1.25 -16.41 4.90
CA LEU A 78 -0.89 -15.24 4.11
C LEU A 78 -1.77 -15.12 2.86
N ARG A 79 -2.27 -13.91 2.59
CA ARG A 79 -2.69 -13.49 1.25
C ARG A 79 -1.82 -12.32 0.81
N LEU A 80 -1.30 -12.41 -0.41
CA LEU A 80 -0.45 -11.39 -1.01
C LEU A 80 -1.13 -10.79 -2.23
N GLY A 81 -1.22 -9.46 -2.30
CA GLY A 81 -1.56 -8.70 -3.49
C GLY A 81 -0.34 -8.00 -4.04
N ILE A 82 -0.34 -7.69 -5.33
CA ILE A 82 0.74 -6.96 -5.98
C ILE A 82 0.16 -5.84 -6.83
N VAL A 83 0.78 -4.66 -6.76
CA VAL A 83 0.46 -3.50 -7.57
C VAL A 83 1.72 -3.03 -8.29
N ALA A 84 1.65 -2.91 -9.60
CA ALA A 84 2.68 -2.28 -10.43
C ALA A 84 2.04 -1.01 -11.02
N PHE A 85 2.71 0.14 -10.87
CA PHE A 85 2.08 1.41 -11.19
C PHE A 85 3.04 2.40 -11.85
N GLY A 86 2.48 3.38 -12.56
CA GLY A 86 3.15 4.47 -13.24
C GLY A 86 2.66 5.81 -12.73
N ASP A 87 2.26 6.67 -13.66
CA ASP A 87 1.78 8.02 -13.36
C ASP A 87 0.55 8.40 -14.20
N TYR A 88 -0.02 9.59 -13.94
CA TYR A 88 -1.19 10.14 -14.66
C TYR A 88 -0.95 10.25 -16.16
N CYS A 89 0.24 10.57 -16.61
CA CYS A 89 0.58 10.62 -18.04
C CYS A 89 0.40 9.26 -18.73
N ASP A 90 0.58 8.17 -17.99
CA ASP A 90 0.39 6.82 -18.52
C ASP A 90 -1.10 6.44 -18.66
N MET A 91 -2.02 7.34 -18.25
CA MET A 91 -3.49 7.19 -18.31
C MET A 91 -4.15 7.81 -19.54
N GLU A 92 -3.41 8.28 -20.54
CA GLU A 92 -3.88 9.06 -21.69
C GLU A 92 -5.03 8.44 -22.49
N SER A 93 -5.33 7.19 -22.27
CA SER A 93 -6.54 6.56 -22.80
C SER A 93 -7.15 5.58 -21.80
N ALA A 94 -8.46 5.34 -21.90
CA ALA A 94 -9.13 4.32 -21.10
C ALA A 94 -8.50 2.92 -21.25
N GLN A 95 -7.77 2.67 -22.35
CA GLN A 95 -7.00 1.45 -22.58
C GLN A 95 -5.63 1.47 -21.86
N VAL A 96 -5.14 2.65 -21.51
CA VAL A 96 -3.82 2.87 -20.89
C VAL A 96 -3.91 2.81 -19.37
N PHE A 97 -5.06 3.17 -18.78
CA PHE A 97 -5.26 3.07 -17.32
C PHE A 97 -4.87 1.69 -16.76
N GLY A 98 -5.18 0.62 -17.49
CA GLY A 98 -4.75 -0.73 -17.12
C GLY A 98 -3.24 -0.94 -17.11
N LYS A 99 -2.44 -0.05 -17.73
CA LYS A 99 -0.97 -0.06 -17.68
C LYS A 99 -0.43 0.84 -16.57
N ALA A 100 -1.02 2.03 -16.41
CA ALA A 100 -0.65 2.97 -15.35
C ALA A 100 -0.91 2.38 -13.95
N TYR A 101 -1.95 1.57 -13.79
CA TYR A 101 -2.25 0.87 -12.55
C TYR A 101 -2.62 -0.58 -12.86
N GLN A 102 -1.72 -1.49 -12.53
CA GLN A 102 -1.85 -2.92 -12.75
C GLN A 102 -1.88 -3.60 -11.38
N CYS A 103 -2.85 -4.48 -11.13
CA CYS A 103 -2.93 -5.13 -9.84
C CYS A 103 -3.42 -6.57 -9.91
N ILE A 104 -2.95 -7.38 -8.96
CA ILE A 104 -3.54 -8.64 -8.56
C ILE A 104 -3.95 -8.52 -7.09
N MET A 105 -5.24 -8.74 -6.81
CA MET A 105 -5.79 -8.65 -5.47
C MET A 105 -5.21 -9.75 -4.55
N PRO A 106 -5.22 -9.57 -3.21
CA PRO A 106 -4.64 -10.52 -2.30
C PRO A 106 -5.16 -11.95 -2.49
N THR A 107 -4.26 -12.85 -2.84
CA THR A 107 -4.48 -14.26 -3.10
C THR A 107 -3.40 -15.12 -2.42
N ASN A 108 -3.64 -16.42 -2.29
CA ASN A 108 -2.64 -17.42 -1.88
C ASN A 108 -2.10 -18.24 -3.04
N ASN A 109 -2.40 -17.86 -4.28
CA ASN A 109 -1.88 -18.53 -5.46
C ASN A 109 -0.52 -17.94 -5.88
N GLU A 110 0.55 -18.59 -5.46
CA GLU A 110 1.93 -18.19 -5.75
C GLU A 110 2.22 -18.05 -7.26
N ASN A 111 1.69 -19.00 -8.07
CA ASN A 111 1.94 -18.99 -9.51
C ASN A 111 1.33 -17.76 -10.20
N ASP A 112 0.11 -17.36 -9.80
CA ASP A 112 -0.53 -16.17 -10.34
C ASP A 112 0.22 -14.89 -9.95
N LEU A 113 0.72 -14.84 -8.70
CA LEU A 113 1.53 -13.73 -8.22
C LEU A 113 2.86 -13.60 -8.98
N ILE A 114 3.61 -14.71 -9.11
CA ILE A 114 4.88 -14.73 -9.86
C ILE A 114 4.65 -14.35 -11.32
N LYS A 115 3.60 -14.91 -11.94
CA LYS A 115 3.22 -14.58 -13.30
C LYS A 115 2.92 -13.08 -13.45
N PHE A 116 2.14 -12.50 -12.53
CA PHE A 116 1.82 -11.08 -12.53
C PHE A 116 3.09 -10.22 -12.47
N VAL A 117 4.05 -10.55 -11.59
CA VAL A 117 5.32 -9.79 -11.47
C VAL A 117 6.05 -9.72 -12.82
N TRP A 118 6.12 -10.86 -13.55
CA TRP A 118 6.81 -10.91 -14.83
C TRP A 118 6.03 -10.30 -15.99
N GLU A 119 4.71 -10.32 -15.95
CA GLU A 119 3.84 -9.77 -17.00
C GLU A 119 3.52 -8.29 -16.79
N SER A 120 3.78 -7.74 -15.59
CA SER A 120 3.60 -6.31 -15.33
C SER A 120 4.46 -5.47 -16.27
N ARG A 121 3.89 -4.37 -16.78
CA ARG A 121 4.52 -3.55 -17.81
C ARG A 121 5.17 -2.33 -17.18
N ASP A 122 6.27 -1.92 -17.80
CA ASP A 122 6.90 -0.65 -17.49
C ASP A 122 6.02 0.50 -17.98
N THR A 123 6.13 1.63 -17.32
CA THR A 123 5.44 2.88 -17.62
C THR A 123 6.48 3.99 -17.87
N SER A 124 6.03 5.15 -18.30
CA SER A 124 6.94 6.23 -18.65
C SER A 124 7.26 7.13 -17.46
N GLY A 125 6.22 7.51 -16.70
CA GLY A 125 6.28 8.71 -15.88
C GLY A 125 6.32 9.98 -16.74
N GLY A 126 5.76 11.08 -16.32
CA GLY A 126 5.66 12.30 -17.12
C GLY A 126 6.50 13.44 -16.62
N ASP A 127 6.63 13.56 -15.34
CA ASP A 127 7.42 14.57 -14.64
C ASP A 127 8.23 13.95 -13.51
N GLY A 128 8.58 14.69 -12.48
CA GLY A 128 9.42 14.18 -11.39
C GLY A 128 8.64 13.63 -10.20
N ASP A 129 7.33 13.87 -10.17
CA ASP A 129 6.41 13.36 -9.15
C ASP A 129 5.57 12.24 -9.77
N GLU A 130 5.05 11.34 -8.95
CA GLU A 130 4.26 10.20 -9.42
C GLU A 130 2.95 10.09 -8.62
N PHE A 131 1.94 9.39 -9.13
CA PHE A 131 0.60 9.36 -8.51
C PHE A 131 0.47 8.44 -7.29
N TYR A 132 1.44 8.49 -6.38
CA TYR A 132 1.45 7.66 -5.15
C TYR A 132 0.23 7.87 -4.27
N GLU A 133 -0.29 9.09 -4.22
CA GLU A 133 -1.52 9.40 -3.47
C GLU A 133 -2.72 8.61 -4.00
N LEU A 134 -2.81 8.46 -5.33
CA LEU A 134 -3.85 7.64 -5.97
C LEU A 134 -3.62 6.15 -5.71
N VAL A 135 -2.38 5.67 -5.83
CA VAL A 135 -2.02 4.28 -5.58
C VAL A 135 -2.36 3.88 -4.15
N LEU A 136 -1.91 4.66 -3.18
CA LEU A 136 -2.22 4.43 -1.76
C LEU A 136 -3.73 4.42 -1.51
N LYS A 137 -4.45 5.41 -2.07
CA LYS A 137 -5.90 5.49 -1.96
C LYS A 137 -6.58 4.23 -2.50
N LYS A 138 -6.20 3.79 -3.70
CA LYS A 138 -6.77 2.58 -4.31
C LYS A 138 -6.47 1.33 -3.49
N ILE A 139 -5.25 1.16 -3.00
CA ILE A 139 -4.91 0.00 -2.17
C ILE A 139 -5.71 0.01 -0.87
N VAL A 140 -5.78 1.14 -0.18
CA VAL A 140 -6.51 1.26 1.09
C VAL A 140 -8.01 1.02 0.92
N ASP A 141 -8.61 1.57 -0.16
CA ASP A 141 -10.06 1.58 -0.36
C ASP A 141 -10.59 0.30 -1.03
N GLU A 142 -9.83 -0.25 -1.99
CA GLU A 142 -10.32 -1.31 -2.87
C GLU A 142 -9.83 -2.71 -2.51
N THR A 143 -8.77 -2.82 -1.67
CA THR A 143 -8.29 -4.14 -1.25
C THR A 143 -9.32 -4.82 -0.34
N PRO A 144 -9.69 -6.09 -0.63
CA PRO A 144 -10.63 -6.84 0.21
C PRO A 144 -9.92 -7.37 1.48
N TRP A 145 -9.55 -6.46 2.38
CA TRP A 145 -8.91 -6.78 3.65
C TRP A 145 -9.78 -7.72 4.48
N ARG A 146 -9.21 -8.82 4.95
CA ARG A 146 -9.95 -9.75 5.81
C ARG A 146 -10.14 -9.16 7.21
N GLU A 147 -11.27 -9.44 7.80
CA GLU A 147 -11.53 -9.11 9.20
C GLU A 147 -10.58 -9.89 10.12
N GLY A 148 -10.03 -9.22 11.14
CA GLY A 148 -9.08 -9.81 12.07
C GLY A 148 -7.69 -10.12 11.50
N SER A 149 -7.38 -9.74 10.24
CA SER A 149 -6.03 -9.89 9.70
C SER A 149 -5.11 -8.75 10.14
N THR A 150 -3.83 -9.05 10.29
CA THR A 150 -2.78 -8.03 10.18
C THR A 150 -2.75 -7.53 8.75
N ARG A 151 -2.68 -6.20 8.56
CA ARG A 151 -2.75 -5.56 7.24
C ARG A 151 -1.50 -4.75 6.99
N SER A 152 -0.85 -4.97 5.85
CA SER A 152 0.39 -4.30 5.53
C SER A 152 0.46 -3.94 4.05
N ILE A 153 1.04 -2.76 3.76
CA ILE A 153 1.44 -2.33 2.43
C ILE A 153 2.95 -2.16 2.45
N LEU A 154 3.62 -2.67 1.44
CA LEU A 154 5.02 -2.37 1.15
C LEU A 154 5.09 -1.56 -0.13
N LEU A 155 5.56 -0.32 -0.05
CA LEU A 155 5.74 0.58 -1.19
C LEU A 155 7.23 0.64 -1.56
N ILE A 156 7.56 0.31 -2.81
CA ILE A 156 8.92 0.38 -3.38
C ILE A 156 8.92 1.45 -4.48
N SER A 157 9.64 2.56 -4.28
CA SER A 157 9.52 3.75 -5.13
C SER A 157 10.68 4.72 -4.97
N ASP A 158 10.73 5.80 -5.79
CA ASP A 158 11.85 6.73 -5.85
C ASP A 158 11.49 8.23 -5.96
N ALA A 159 10.21 8.61 -6.05
CA ALA A 159 9.76 9.99 -6.28
C ALA A 159 8.82 10.52 -5.17
N ASP A 160 8.34 11.74 -5.30
CA ASP A 160 7.34 12.36 -4.43
C ASP A 160 5.91 12.16 -5.00
N PRO A 161 4.85 12.23 -4.17
CA PRO A 161 3.47 12.21 -4.63
C PRO A 161 3.08 13.56 -5.23
N HIS A 162 2.16 13.56 -6.19
CA HIS A 162 1.60 14.81 -6.72
C HIS A 162 0.89 15.63 -5.63
N PRO A 163 1.09 16.95 -5.63
CA PRO A 163 0.46 17.83 -4.65
C PRO A 163 -1.05 18.00 -4.92
N LEU A 164 -1.76 18.45 -3.90
CA LEU A 164 -3.14 18.92 -4.08
C LEU A 164 -3.20 20.01 -5.14
N GLY A 165 -4.21 19.92 -6.00
CA GLY A 165 -4.42 20.86 -7.10
C GLY A 165 -3.58 20.56 -8.36
N TYR A 166 -2.74 19.53 -8.36
CA TYR A 166 -2.03 19.08 -9.56
C TYR A 166 -2.99 18.84 -10.72
N THR A 167 -2.55 19.21 -11.92
CA THR A 167 -3.34 19.06 -13.15
C THR A 167 -2.49 18.40 -14.23
N TYR A 168 -3.07 17.46 -14.93
CA TYR A 168 -2.46 16.85 -16.11
C TYR A 168 -3.50 16.73 -17.21
N GLU A 169 -3.40 17.57 -18.23
CA GLU A 169 -4.33 17.64 -19.38
C GLU A 169 -5.82 17.56 -18.96
N ASP A 170 -6.62 16.76 -19.66
CA ASP A 170 -8.02 16.49 -19.30
C ASP A 170 -8.19 15.29 -18.35
N ILE A 171 -7.09 14.66 -17.93
CA ILE A 171 -7.09 13.44 -17.10
C ILE A 171 -7.21 13.79 -15.62
N VAL A 172 -6.44 14.78 -15.16
CA VAL A 172 -6.47 15.25 -13.79
C VAL A 172 -6.74 16.75 -13.78
N VAL A 173 -7.92 17.13 -13.29
CA VAL A 173 -8.32 18.53 -13.14
C VAL A 173 -8.36 18.87 -11.66
N GLY A 174 -7.20 19.27 -11.13
CA GLY A 174 -7.04 19.62 -9.72
C GLY A 174 -7.10 18.38 -8.81
N ASN A 175 -5.97 17.71 -8.64
CA ASN A 175 -5.87 16.56 -7.73
C ASN A 175 -6.43 16.88 -6.35
N GLN A 176 -7.40 16.09 -5.88
CA GLN A 176 -8.08 16.24 -4.61
C GLN A 176 -7.60 15.22 -3.56
N ILE A 177 -6.63 14.38 -3.90
CA ILE A 177 -6.15 13.34 -3.01
C ILE A 177 -4.96 13.88 -2.21
N ASP A 178 -5.17 14.08 -0.90
CA ASP A 178 -4.06 14.29 0.03
C ASP A 178 -3.59 12.92 0.55
N TRP A 179 -2.35 12.54 0.24
CA TRP A 179 -1.80 11.29 0.73
C TRP A 179 -1.78 11.19 2.27
N ARG A 180 -1.73 12.32 2.98
CA ARG A 180 -1.80 12.34 4.44
C ARG A 180 -3.17 11.93 4.97
N ASP A 181 -4.22 12.29 4.26
CA ASP A 181 -5.59 11.85 4.63
C ASP A 181 -5.77 10.37 4.31
N VAL A 182 -5.15 9.88 3.24
CA VAL A 182 -5.08 8.44 2.96
C VAL A 182 -4.29 7.69 4.03
N ALA A 183 -3.17 8.24 4.49
CA ALA A 183 -2.38 7.65 5.58
C ALA A 183 -3.16 7.60 6.90
N LYS A 184 -3.89 8.66 7.27
CA LYS A 184 -4.79 8.67 8.43
C LYS A 184 -5.87 7.59 8.32
N LYS A 185 -6.46 7.42 7.12
CA LYS A 185 -7.43 6.36 6.86
C LYS A 185 -6.79 4.98 7.01
N ALA A 186 -5.62 4.75 6.42
CA ALA A 186 -4.88 3.51 6.57
C ALA A 186 -4.62 3.18 8.05
N ALA A 187 -4.14 4.15 8.82
CA ALA A 187 -3.92 4.01 10.26
C ALA A 187 -5.21 3.64 11.01
N SER A 188 -6.34 4.31 10.70
CA SER A 188 -7.64 3.99 11.31
C SER A 188 -8.12 2.56 10.99
N MET A 189 -7.74 2.03 9.82
CA MET A 189 -8.01 0.65 9.40
C MET A 189 -6.94 -0.34 9.89
N LYS A 190 -6.00 0.11 10.72
CA LYS A 190 -4.84 -0.66 11.19
C LYS A 190 -4.00 -1.26 10.03
N ILE A 191 -3.90 -0.52 8.93
CA ILE A 191 -3.03 -0.86 7.80
C ILE A 191 -1.69 -0.17 8.02
N LYS A 192 -0.61 -0.95 8.10
CA LYS A 192 0.76 -0.45 8.20
C LYS A 192 1.34 -0.24 6.81
N VAL A 193 2.07 0.86 6.62
CA VAL A 193 2.73 1.16 5.35
C VAL A 193 4.23 1.22 5.55
N ASP A 194 4.91 0.18 5.10
CA ASP A 194 6.36 0.18 5.00
C ASP A 194 6.79 0.78 3.66
N THR A 195 7.91 1.49 3.65
CA THR A 195 8.47 2.04 2.42
C THR A 195 9.91 1.59 2.21
N VAL A 196 10.22 1.19 0.99
CA VAL A 196 11.58 0.92 0.51
C VAL A 196 11.90 1.95 -0.57
N THR A 197 12.80 2.89 -0.26
CA THR A 197 12.96 4.10 -1.07
C THR A 197 14.33 4.18 -1.71
N ILE A 198 14.38 4.57 -2.98
CA ILE A 198 15.64 4.80 -3.72
C ILE A 198 16.17 6.20 -3.43
N THR A 199 15.27 7.16 -3.22
CA THR A 199 15.57 8.54 -2.85
C THR A 199 15.32 8.79 -1.37
N ASP A 200 15.95 9.82 -0.79
CA ASP A 200 15.74 10.22 0.61
C ASP A 200 14.64 11.30 0.73
N ALA A 201 13.48 11.09 0.10
CA ALA A 201 12.36 12.00 0.22
C ALA A 201 11.67 11.85 1.59
N SER A 202 11.37 12.97 2.24
CA SER A 202 10.89 12.98 3.63
C SER A 202 9.49 12.38 3.80
N TRP A 203 8.65 12.44 2.76
CA TRP A 203 7.28 11.97 2.82
C TRP A 203 7.18 10.46 3.08
N TYR A 204 8.15 9.66 2.64
CA TYR A 204 8.19 8.21 2.92
C TYR A 204 8.27 7.93 4.42
N ARG A 205 9.16 8.65 5.13
CA ARG A 205 9.30 8.51 6.58
C ARG A 205 8.05 9.00 7.31
N GLU A 206 7.45 10.11 6.82
CA GLU A 206 6.21 10.64 7.37
C GLU A 206 5.06 9.63 7.19
N LEU A 207 4.89 9.06 5.99
CA LEU A 207 3.87 8.05 5.68
C LEU A 207 4.00 6.82 6.58
N SER A 208 5.22 6.25 6.66
CA SER A 208 5.47 5.09 7.51
C SER A 208 5.22 5.41 8.99
N ALA A 209 5.67 6.56 9.49
CA ALA A 209 5.43 6.97 10.87
C ALA A 209 3.94 7.15 11.18
N MET A 210 3.15 7.72 10.26
CA MET A 210 1.70 7.91 10.44
C MET A 210 0.92 6.59 10.53
N THR A 211 1.47 5.52 9.96
CA THR A 211 0.80 4.21 9.84
C THR A 211 1.46 3.12 10.69
N ASN A 212 2.37 3.49 11.59
CA ASN A 212 3.17 2.56 12.39
C ASN A 212 3.93 1.53 11.52
N GLY A 213 4.43 1.97 10.37
CA GLY A 213 5.28 1.19 9.48
C GLY A 213 6.76 1.61 9.59
N VAL A 214 7.60 1.03 8.75
CA VAL A 214 9.05 1.26 8.73
C VAL A 214 9.47 1.79 7.35
N SER A 215 10.31 2.84 7.33
CA SER A 215 10.89 3.39 6.11
C SER A 215 12.37 3.04 6.02
N VAL A 216 12.79 2.42 4.92
CA VAL A 216 14.16 1.95 4.72
C VAL A 216 14.68 2.32 3.34
N PRO A 217 15.98 2.61 3.19
CA PRO A 217 16.57 2.83 1.88
C PRO A 217 16.63 1.51 1.08
N PHE A 218 16.45 1.62 -0.25
CA PHE A 218 16.65 0.51 -1.17
C PHE A 218 18.14 0.16 -1.25
N HIS A 219 18.43 -1.13 -1.13
CA HIS A 219 19.74 -1.69 -1.38
C HIS A 219 19.61 -2.80 -2.41
N SER A 220 20.31 -2.69 -3.53
CA SER A 220 20.33 -3.74 -4.56
C SER A 220 20.81 -5.08 -3.98
N GLY A 221 20.18 -6.17 -4.39
CA GLY A 221 20.51 -7.51 -3.99
C GLY A 221 19.73 -8.01 -2.77
N TYR A 222 20.27 -8.98 -2.05
CA TYR A 222 19.57 -9.73 -0.99
C TYR A 222 19.01 -8.88 0.16
N LYS A 223 19.45 -7.62 0.30
CA LYS A 223 18.99 -6.74 1.40
C LYS A 223 17.50 -6.40 1.26
N THR A 224 17.02 -6.05 0.07
CA THR A 224 15.59 -5.72 -0.13
C THR A 224 14.70 -6.93 0.15
N SER A 225 15.04 -8.10 -0.37
CA SER A 225 14.26 -9.30 -0.08
C SER A 225 14.27 -9.68 1.40
N ARG A 226 15.39 -9.46 2.11
CA ARG A 226 15.46 -9.64 3.57
C ARG A 226 14.60 -8.63 4.34
N LEU A 227 14.49 -7.40 3.86
CA LEU A 227 13.63 -6.38 4.47
C LEU A 227 12.15 -6.79 4.36
N VAL A 228 11.72 -7.21 3.17
CA VAL A 228 10.34 -7.69 2.96
C VAL A 228 10.07 -8.93 3.80
N GLU A 229 11.00 -9.88 3.82
CA GLU A 229 10.89 -11.09 4.62
C GLU A 229 10.82 -10.77 6.11
N ALA A 230 11.59 -9.79 6.59
CA ALA A 230 11.54 -9.31 7.96
C ALA A 230 10.18 -8.67 8.29
N SER A 231 9.67 -7.79 7.42
CA SER A 231 8.34 -7.17 7.58
C SER A 231 7.24 -8.21 7.73
N VAL A 232 7.19 -9.19 6.83
CA VAL A 232 6.19 -10.28 6.86
C VAL A 232 6.37 -11.18 8.08
N SER A 233 7.63 -11.55 8.40
CA SER A 233 7.90 -12.48 9.49
C SER A 233 7.64 -11.87 10.86
N ALA A 234 7.91 -10.58 11.03
CA ALA A 234 7.61 -9.88 12.30
C ALA A 234 6.10 -9.83 12.60
N ARG A 235 5.26 -9.83 11.56
CA ARG A 235 3.80 -9.68 11.65
C ARG A 235 3.02 -10.96 11.43
N GLY A 236 3.69 -12.03 11.01
CA GLY A 236 3.09 -13.31 10.65
C GLY A 236 2.77 -14.22 11.83
N SER A 237 2.71 -15.51 11.54
CA SER A 237 2.46 -16.56 12.55
C SER A 237 3.58 -16.64 13.60
N MET A 238 3.34 -17.39 14.68
CA MET A 238 4.38 -17.66 15.69
C MET A 238 5.64 -18.27 15.05
N ALA A 239 5.50 -19.16 14.07
CA ALA A 239 6.64 -19.75 13.35
C ALA A 239 7.41 -18.69 12.56
N ALA A 240 6.71 -17.75 11.92
CA ALA A 240 7.31 -16.62 11.22
C ALA A 240 8.02 -15.66 12.20
N LYS A 241 7.42 -15.35 13.33
CA LYS A 241 8.03 -14.53 14.40
C LYS A 241 9.33 -15.16 14.92
N MET A 242 9.35 -16.48 15.13
CA MET A 242 10.57 -17.20 15.51
C MET A 242 11.66 -17.17 14.41
N LYS A 243 11.25 -17.17 13.14
CA LYS A 243 12.18 -16.98 12.03
C LYS A 243 12.75 -15.56 12.03
N PHE A 244 11.92 -14.55 12.25
CA PHE A 244 12.35 -13.16 12.39
C PHE A 244 13.42 -13.00 13.48
N ASP A 245 13.21 -13.58 14.65
CA ASP A 245 14.17 -13.51 15.76
C ASP A 245 15.52 -14.12 15.37
N ARG A 246 15.52 -15.28 14.69
CA ARG A 246 16.75 -15.89 14.16
C ARG A 246 17.42 -15.00 13.09
N MET A 247 16.66 -14.44 12.16
CA MET A 247 17.18 -13.54 11.13
C MET A 247 17.88 -12.32 11.79
N MET A 248 17.33 -11.80 12.86
CA MET A 248 17.90 -10.69 13.62
C MET A 248 19.18 -11.11 14.35
N GLU A 249 19.20 -12.27 15.00
CA GLU A 249 20.40 -12.80 15.71
C GLU A 249 21.57 -13.05 14.75
N GLU A 250 21.29 -13.59 13.57
CA GLU A 250 22.26 -13.91 12.53
C GLU A 250 22.69 -12.70 11.69
N CYS A 251 22.10 -11.51 11.92
CA CYS A 251 22.37 -10.32 11.13
C CYS A 251 23.63 -9.59 11.61
N ASP A 252 24.68 -9.59 10.80
CA ASP A 252 25.92 -8.84 11.05
C ASP A 252 25.92 -7.42 10.44
N ASP A 253 24.98 -7.14 9.53
CA ASP A 253 24.85 -5.85 8.87
C ASP A 253 24.21 -4.81 9.82
N VAL A 254 24.90 -3.70 10.06
CA VAL A 254 24.49 -2.68 11.05
C VAL A 254 23.18 -1.98 10.61
N GLU A 255 23.03 -1.70 9.30
CA GLU A 255 21.83 -1.04 8.77
C GLU A 255 20.62 -1.97 8.86
N MET A 256 20.79 -3.21 8.44
CA MET A 256 19.74 -4.23 8.56
C MET A 256 19.35 -4.49 10.02
N ARG A 257 20.31 -4.49 10.92
CA ARG A 257 20.04 -4.66 12.35
C ARG A 257 19.20 -3.51 12.92
N ALA A 258 19.42 -2.28 12.45
CA ALA A 258 18.55 -1.13 12.81
C ALA A 258 17.11 -1.35 12.35
N VAL A 259 16.91 -1.85 11.15
CA VAL A 259 15.58 -2.18 10.61
C VAL A 259 14.92 -3.31 11.40
N PHE A 260 15.63 -4.39 11.69
CA PHE A 260 15.11 -5.47 12.56
C PHE A 260 14.69 -4.94 13.93
N ASN A 261 15.47 -4.04 14.54
CA ASN A 261 15.09 -3.42 15.80
C ASN A 261 13.80 -2.59 15.70
N SER A 262 13.57 -1.91 14.57
CA SER A 262 12.33 -1.17 14.32
C SER A 262 11.11 -2.11 14.25
N TYR A 263 11.19 -3.19 13.50
CA TYR A 263 10.13 -4.20 13.43
C TYR A 263 9.91 -4.94 14.76
N LYS A 264 11.00 -5.22 15.49
CA LYS A 264 10.89 -5.83 16.82
C LYS A 264 10.15 -4.90 17.79
N LYS A 265 10.49 -3.62 17.81
CA LYS A 265 9.82 -2.63 18.65
C LYS A 265 8.34 -2.56 18.33
N GLU A 266 7.98 -2.48 17.05
CA GLU A 266 6.58 -2.50 16.58
C GLU A 266 5.83 -3.74 17.08
N ARG A 267 6.42 -4.92 16.93
CA ARG A 267 5.84 -6.19 17.39
C ARG A 267 5.62 -6.21 18.90
N ASP A 268 6.66 -5.81 19.65
CA ASP A 268 6.63 -5.86 21.13
C ASP A 268 5.61 -4.84 21.68
N GLU A 269 5.39 -3.71 21.02
CA GLU A 269 4.33 -2.74 21.36
C GLU A 269 2.92 -3.32 21.09
N GLU A 270 2.71 -4.04 19.99
CA GLU A 270 1.43 -4.70 19.71
C GLU A 270 1.10 -5.82 20.70
N ASP A 271 2.09 -6.59 21.11
CA ASP A 271 1.89 -7.70 22.07
C ASP A 271 1.58 -7.19 23.50
N LEU A 272 1.84 -5.89 23.79
CA LEU A 272 1.48 -5.25 25.07
C LEU A 272 0.03 -4.68 25.09
N ASP A 273 -0.57 -4.47 23.94
CA ASP A 273 -1.94 -3.94 23.80
C ASP A 273 -3.02 -5.05 23.84
N PHE A 274 -2.62 -6.28 24.16
CA PHE A 274 -3.46 -7.46 24.44
C PHE A 274 -3.41 -7.81 25.91
#